data_fb7ab81edcb09e2ea67fbc7feae0a50c
#
_entry.id   fb7ab81edcb09e2ea67fbc7feae0a50c
#
_cell.length_a   1.000
_cell.length_b   1.000
_cell.length_c   1.000
_cell.angle_alpha   90.00
_cell.angle_beta   90.00
_cell.angle_gamma   90.00
#
_symmetry.space_group_name_H-M   'P 1'
#
loop_
_entity.id
_entity.type
_entity.pdbx_description
1 polymer ?
#
loop_
_entity_poly.entity_id
_entity_poly.type
_entity_poly.pdbx_seq_one_letter_code
_entity_poly.pdbx_strand_id
1 'polypeptide(L)'
;MVDKRKIVLVGTGFVGMSMAYSLLNQGGINELVLVDVLKDKAEGEAMDLAHGMPCAPSDMIIKSGDYEECKDANIVVITAGLAQKPGQTRLELASANAKIMKQITESVVASGFKGIFLVASNPVDLMTYVVKEVSGFDSSKVIGSGTVLDTARLRYLLGKYLKAVSYTHLRAHETGRN
;
A
#
# COMPACT_ATOMS: atom_id res chain seq x y z
N MET A 1 -12.57 -24.75 -0.17
CA MET A 1 -11.76 -23.88 0.72
C MET A 1 -12.00 -22.45 0.29
N VAL A 2 -12.48 -21.59 1.18
CA VAL A 2 -12.58 -20.15 0.87
C VAL A 2 -11.16 -19.65 0.69
N ASP A 3 -10.88 -19.04 -0.46
CA ASP A 3 -9.57 -18.47 -0.77
C ASP A 3 -9.28 -17.36 0.25
N LYS A 4 -8.33 -17.60 1.15
CA LYS A 4 -8.01 -16.69 2.25
C LYS A 4 -7.35 -15.46 1.66
N ARG A 5 -8.04 -14.32 1.67
CA ARG A 5 -7.51 -13.03 1.20
C ARG A 5 -6.76 -12.34 2.33
N LYS A 6 -5.44 -12.47 2.33
CA LYS A 6 -4.53 -11.89 3.32
C LYS A 6 -3.72 -10.76 2.69
N ILE A 7 -3.69 -9.62 3.36
CA ILE A 7 -2.86 -8.48 3.01
C ILE A 7 -1.88 -8.22 4.14
N VAL A 8 -0.62 -8.03 3.80
CA VAL A 8 0.40 -7.51 4.71
C VAL A 8 0.74 -6.08 4.31
N LEU A 9 0.59 -5.16 5.25
CA LEU A 9 0.89 -3.74 5.07
C LEU A 9 2.18 -3.40 5.79
N VAL A 10 3.19 -3.03 5.03
CA VAL A 10 4.51 -2.62 5.54
C VAL A 10 4.59 -1.10 5.59
N GLY A 11 4.65 -0.56 6.80
CA GLY A 11 4.65 0.85 7.10
C GLY A 11 3.30 1.34 7.65
N THR A 12 3.26 1.65 8.96
CA THR A 12 2.09 2.18 9.66
C THR A 12 2.11 3.70 9.78
N GLY A 13 2.59 4.36 8.72
CA GLY A 13 2.50 5.82 8.57
C GLY A 13 1.10 6.27 8.14
N PHE A 14 0.92 7.56 7.90
CA PHE A 14 -0.39 8.11 7.51
C PHE A 14 -1.00 7.44 6.27
N VAL A 15 -0.20 7.14 5.25
CA VAL A 15 -0.68 6.48 4.03
C VAL A 15 -1.11 5.05 4.33
N GLY A 16 -0.28 4.29 5.06
CA GLY A 16 -0.58 2.91 5.43
C GLY A 16 -1.85 2.82 6.27
N MET A 17 -1.96 3.63 7.32
CA MET A 17 -3.14 3.61 8.18
C MET A 17 -4.42 4.10 7.48
N SER A 18 -4.32 5.07 6.57
CA SER A 18 -5.46 5.46 5.73
C SER A 18 -5.94 4.32 4.84
N MET A 19 -5.02 3.54 4.27
CA MET A 19 -5.35 2.35 3.50
C MET A 19 -5.97 1.26 4.39
N ALA A 20 -5.36 0.97 5.53
CA ALA A 20 -5.85 -0.03 6.47
C ALA A 20 -7.29 0.28 6.93
N TYR A 21 -7.56 1.53 7.29
CA TYR A 21 -8.89 2.00 7.64
C TYR A 21 -9.89 1.88 6.47
N SER A 22 -9.45 2.19 5.26
CA SER A 22 -10.29 2.03 4.06
C SER A 22 -10.64 0.57 3.81
N LEU A 23 -9.68 -0.37 4.00
CA LEU A 23 -9.91 -1.80 3.88
C LEU A 23 -10.90 -2.32 4.94
N LEU A 24 -10.79 -1.84 6.18
CA LEU A 24 -11.73 -2.15 7.25
C LEU A 24 -13.17 -1.77 6.86
N ASN A 25 -13.35 -0.55 6.34
CA ASN A 25 -14.67 -0.03 5.97
C ASN A 25 -15.23 -0.65 4.67
N GLN A 26 -14.38 -1.07 3.75
CA GLN A 26 -14.82 -1.72 2.50
C GLN A 26 -15.06 -3.21 2.68
N GLY A 27 -14.34 -3.84 3.59
CA GLY A 27 -14.36 -5.29 3.75
C GLY A 27 -13.70 -6.01 2.57
N GLY A 28 -14.03 -7.28 2.41
CA GLY A 28 -13.60 -8.07 1.26
C GLY A 28 -12.24 -8.75 1.42
N ILE A 29 -11.55 -8.58 2.55
CA ILE A 29 -10.36 -9.33 2.94
C ILE A 29 -10.61 -10.09 4.24
N ASN A 30 -9.83 -11.16 4.48
CA ASN A 30 -9.99 -12.00 5.66
C ASN A 30 -8.96 -11.71 6.74
N GLU A 31 -7.79 -11.22 6.34
CA GLU A 31 -6.70 -10.93 7.27
C GLU A 31 -5.89 -9.72 6.81
N LEU A 32 -5.65 -8.79 7.73
CA LEU A 32 -4.77 -7.65 7.57
C LEU A 32 -3.67 -7.72 8.63
N VAL A 33 -2.42 -7.77 8.19
CA VAL A 33 -1.26 -7.75 9.08
C VAL A 33 -0.50 -6.44 8.91
N LEU A 34 -0.22 -5.76 10.01
CA LEU A 34 0.56 -4.54 10.03
C LEU A 34 2.00 -4.83 10.42
N VAL A 35 2.95 -4.38 9.62
CA VAL A 35 4.38 -4.54 9.85
C VAL A 35 5.03 -3.16 9.86
N ASP A 36 5.77 -2.85 10.91
CA ASP A 36 6.56 -1.62 11.01
C ASP A 36 7.86 -1.88 11.79
N VAL A 37 8.87 -1.04 11.58
CA VAL A 37 10.10 -1.06 12.40
C VAL A 37 9.83 -0.70 13.86
N LEU A 38 8.80 0.12 14.09
CA LEU A 38 8.28 0.47 15.41
C LEU A 38 7.17 -0.52 15.79
N LYS A 39 7.56 -1.68 16.33
CA LYS A 39 6.63 -2.79 16.62
C LYS A 39 5.47 -2.38 17.54
N ASP A 40 5.78 -1.65 18.62
CA ASP A 40 4.75 -1.19 19.57
C ASP A 40 3.72 -0.27 18.89
N LYS A 41 4.17 0.55 17.93
CA LYS A 41 3.28 1.36 17.12
C LYS A 41 2.38 0.50 16.23
N ALA A 42 2.95 -0.47 15.53
CA ALA A 42 2.17 -1.37 14.67
C ALA A 42 1.13 -2.15 15.48
N GLU A 43 1.47 -2.56 16.70
CA GLU A 43 0.55 -3.22 17.61
C GLU A 43 -0.59 -2.30 18.05
N GLY A 44 -0.28 -1.08 18.47
CA GLY A 44 -1.29 -0.09 18.86
C GLY A 44 -2.25 0.22 17.71
N GLU A 45 -1.73 0.46 16.51
CA GLU A 45 -2.56 0.70 15.31
C GLU A 45 -3.42 -0.52 14.93
N ALA A 46 -2.91 -1.74 15.10
CA ALA A 46 -3.69 -2.96 14.86
C ALA A 46 -4.82 -3.11 15.88
N MET A 47 -4.55 -2.78 17.15
CA MET A 47 -5.57 -2.77 18.20
C MET A 47 -6.66 -1.75 17.93
N ASP A 48 -6.31 -0.52 17.56
CA ASP A 48 -7.26 0.54 17.24
C ASP A 48 -8.19 0.15 16.07
N LEU A 49 -7.63 -0.44 15.02
CA LEU A 49 -8.44 -0.96 13.91
C LEU A 49 -9.34 -2.11 14.35
N ALA A 50 -8.82 -3.03 15.17
CA ALA A 50 -9.58 -4.17 15.67
C ALA A 50 -10.77 -3.72 16.55
N HIS A 51 -10.62 -2.63 17.31
CA HIS A 51 -11.72 -2.04 18.08
C HIS A 51 -12.85 -1.50 17.16
N GLY A 52 -12.54 -1.18 15.90
CA GLY A 52 -13.53 -0.78 14.90
C GLY A 52 -14.32 -1.93 14.28
N MET A 53 -13.91 -3.19 14.49
CA MET A 53 -14.55 -4.38 13.88
C MET A 53 -16.06 -4.50 14.10
N PRO A 54 -16.62 -4.15 15.27
CA PRO A 54 -18.08 -4.21 15.46
C PRO A 54 -18.88 -3.33 14.49
N CYS A 55 -18.24 -2.32 13.88
CA CYS A 55 -18.85 -1.42 12.91
C CYS A 55 -18.45 -1.76 11.45
N ALA A 56 -17.63 -2.78 11.23
CA ALA A 56 -17.18 -3.17 9.92
C ALA A 56 -18.24 -3.98 9.14
N PRO A 57 -18.24 -3.92 7.80
CA PRO A 57 -19.23 -4.64 6.97
C PRO A 57 -18.99 -6.15 6.90
N SER A 58 -17.82 -6.63 7.31
CA SER A 58 -17.44 -8.05 7.29
C SER A 58 -16.36 -8.34 8.32
N ASP A 59 -16.31 -9.59 8.79
CA ASP A 59 -15.28 -10.05 9.71
C ASP A 59 -13.90 -10.05 9.04
N MET A 60 -12.90 -9.58 9.81
CA MET A 60 -11.51 -9.52 9.40
C MET A 60 -10.61 -9.73 10.62
N ILE A 61 -9.56 -10.53 10.47
CA ILE A 61 -8.51 -10.62 11.48
C ILE A 61 -7.52 -9.48 11.24
N ILE A 62 -7.32 -8.63 12.26
CA ILE A 62 -6.35 -7.54 12.21
C ILE A 62 -5.33 -7.77 13.31
N LYS A 63 -4.05 -7.76 12.95
CA LYS A 63 -2.95 -7.97 13.90
C LYS A 63 -1.68 -7.27 13.43
N SER A 64 -0.75 -7.03 14.34
CA SER A 64 0.64 -6.74 14.01
C SER A 64 1.42 -8.04 13.79
N GLY A 65 2.53 -7.96 13.06
CA GLY A 65 3.39 -9.11 12.81
C GLY A 65 4.74 -8.72 12.25
N ASP A 66 5.51 -9.73 11.88
CA ASP A 66 6.82 -9.60 11.23
C ASP A 66 6.74 -10.04 9.75
N TYR A 67 7.85 -9.94 9.03
CA TYR A 67 7.92 -10.31 7.61
C TYR A 67 7.61 -11.79 7.31
N GLU A 68 7.68 -12.67 8.29
CA GLU A 68 7.26 -14.08 8.16
C GLU A 68 5.79 -14.23 7.77
N GLU A 69 4.96 -13.27 8.19
CA GLU A 69 3.55 -13.20 7.82
C GLU A 69 3.30 -12.98 6.31
N CYS A 70 4.34 -12.58 5.56
CA CYS A 70 4.23 -12.40 4.12
C CYS A 70 4.15 -13.73 3.35
N LYS A 71 4.59 -14.84 3.94
CA LYS A 71 4.70 -16.15 3.28
C LYS A 71 3.42 -16.60 2.59
N ASP A 72 2.29 -16.42 3.26
CA ASP A 72 0.96 -16.84 2.78
C ASP A 72 0.07 -15.64 2.38
N ALA A 73 0.66 -14.44 2.27
CA ALA A 73 -0.06 -13.26 1.84
C ALA A 73 -0.34 -13.27 0.33
N ASN A 74 -1.51 -12.77 -0.05
CA ASN A 74 -1.86 -12.56 -1.45
C ASN A 74 -1.24 -11.25 -1.98
N ILE A 75 -1.21 -10.22 -1.13
CA ILE A 75 -0.67 -8.91 -1.48
C ILE A 75 0.19 -8.41 -0.31
N VAL A 76 1.38 -7.92 -0.64
CA VAL A 76 2.20 -7.12 0.26
C VAL A 76 2.18 -5.68 -0.23
N VAL A 77 1.68 -4.78 0.61
CA VAL A 77 1.61 -3.34 0.34
C VAL A 77 2.75 -2.65 1.05
N ILE A 78 3.54 -1.87 0.32
CA ILE A 78 4.66 -1.13 0.89
C ILE A 78 4.35 0.36 0.85
N THR A 79 4.13 0.93 2.03
CA THR A 79 3.94 2.37 2.24
C THR A 79 5.05 2.98 3.09
N ALA A 80 6.02 2.14 3.51
CA ALA A 80 7.16 2.56 4.31
C ALA A 80 8.08 3.48 3.52
N GLY A 81 8.60 4.49 4.18
CA GLY A 81 9.55 5.43 3.63
C GLY A 81 9.76 6.62 4.57
N LEU A 82 10.87 7.30 4.39
CA LEU A 82 11.17 8.52 5.13
C LEU A 82 10.40 9.71 4.58
N ALA A 83 9.89 10.56 5.46
CA ALA A 83 9.37 11.84 5.08
C ALA A 83 10.51 12.81 4.75
N GLN A 84 10.30 13.68 3.76
CA GLN A 84 11.28 14.70 3.40
C GLN A 84 11.50 15.69 4.56
N LYS A 85 12.75 15.87 4.93
CA LYS A 85 13.13 16.87 5.95
C LYS A 85 13.31 18.25 5.31
N PRO A 86 13.11 19.36 6.05
CA PRO A 86 13.46 20.70 5.59
C PRO A 86 14.92 20.75 5.12
N GLY A 87 15.16 21.29 3.92
CA GLY A 87 16.50 21.38 3.32
C GLY A 87 17.01 20.13 2.63
N GLN A 88 16.34 18.99 2.74
CA GLN A 88 16.74 17.75 2.06
C GLN A 88 16.33 17.78 0.59
N THR A 89 17.25 17.40 -0.30
CA THR A 89 16.95 17.27 -1.73
C THR A 89 16.11 16.03 -2.01
N ARG A 90 15.34 16.06 -3.11
CA ARG A 90 14.57 14.89 -3.55
C ARG A 90 15.45 13.70 -3.89
N LEU A 91 16.66 13.94 -4.38
CA LEU A 91 17.60 12.87 -4.75
C LEU A 91 18.16 12.15 -3.52
N GLU A 92 18.52 12.89 -2.49
CA GLU A 92 18.97 12.30 -1.22
C GLU A 92 17.87 11.47 -0.56
N LEU A 93 16.65 11.98 -0.55
CA LEU A 93 15.50 11.24 -0.03
C LEU A 93 15.24 9.97 -0.84
N ALA A 94 15.29 10.06 -2.17
CA ALA A 94 15.12 8.90 -3.05
C ALA A 94 16.17 7.82 -2.82
N SER A 95 17.44 8.23 -2.63
CA SER A 95 18.54 7.30 -2.33
C SER A 95 18.35 6.61 -0.97
N ALA A 96 17.91 7.34 0.06
CA ALA A 96 17.63 6.77 1.36
C ALA A 96 16.44 5.80 1.32
N ASN A 97 15.35 6.19 0.65
CA ASN A 97 14.17 5.35 0.50
C ASN A 97 14.46 4.10 -0.34
N ALA A 98 15.31 4.17 -1.36
CA ALA A 98 15.72 3.01 -2.15
C ALA A 98 16.43 1.95 -1.29
N LYS A 99 17.26 2.35 -0.34
CA LYS A 99 17.92 1.42 0.61
C LYS A 99 16.90 0.73 1.52
N ILE A 100 15.95 1.50 2.05
CA ILE A 100 14.87 0.96 2.89
C ILE A 100 14.01 -0.01 2.07
N MET A 101 13.63 0.37 0.85
CA MET A 101 12.84 -0.45 -0.05
C MET A 101 13.53 -1.77 -0.38
N LYS A 102 14.85 -1.72 -0.63
CA LYS A 102 15.66 -2.92 -0.85
C LYS A 102 15.59 -3.87 0.35
N GLN A 103 15.84 -3.37 1.56
CA GLN A 103 15.81 -4.19 2.79
C GLN A 103 14.44 -4.82 3.03
N ILE A 104 13.36 -4.04 2.86
CA ILE A 104 11.98 -4.54 2.99
C ILE A 104 11.74 -5.66 1.97
N THR A 105 12.09 -5.42 0.71
CA THR A 105 11.87 -6.39 -0.37
C THR A 105 12.65 -7.68 -0.12
N GLU A 106 13.90 -7.60 0.29
CA GLU A 106 14.73 -8.76 0.64
C GLU A 106 14.09 -9.57 1.78
N SER A 107 13.59 -8.89 2.83
CA SER A 107 12.91 -9.54 3.96
C SER A 107 11.61 -10.23 3.54
N VAL A 108 10.82 -9.58 2.70
CA VAL A 108 9.57 -10.16 2.16
C VAL A 108 9.85 -11.38 1.28
N VAL A 109 10.84 -11.29 0.39
CA VAL A 109 11.23 -12.42 -0.47
C VAL A 109 11.79 -13.58 0.36
N ALA A 110 12.60 -13.30 1.38
CA ALA A 110 13.16 -14.31 2.28
C ALA A 110 12.08 -15.10 3.05
N SER A 111 10.89 -14.51 3.31
CA SER A 111 9.76 -15.22 3.91
C SER A 111 9.17 -16.32 3.02
N GLY A 112 9.51 -16.33 1.72
CA GLY A 112 8.92 -17.23 0.73
C GLY A 112 7.65 -16.68 0.06
N PHE A 113 7.41 -15.37 0.14
CA PHE A 113 6.30 -14.69 -0.52
C PHE A 113 6.23 -14.96 -2.02
N LYS A 114 5.01 -15.16 -2.55
CA LYS A 114 4.76 -15.45 -3.98
C LYS A 114 3.61 -14.63 -4.58
N GLY A 115 3.01 -13.74 -3.79
CA GLY A 115 1.87 -12.92 -4.17
C GLY A 115 2.24 -11.72 -5.03
N ILE A 116 1.53 -10.62 -4.83
CA ILE A 116 1.68 -9.36 -5.56
C ILE A 116 2.24 -8.28 -4.64
N PHE A 117 3.26 -7.57 -5.09
CA PHE A 117 3.71 -6.34 -4.46
C PHE A 117 2.89 -5.15 -4.94
N LEU A 118 2.40 -4.33 -4.00
CA LEU A 118 1.80 -3.03 -4.28
C LEU A 118 2.64 -1.94 -3.60
N VAL A 119 3.23 -1.07 -4.40
CA VAL A 119 4.14 -0.02 -3.91
C VAL A 119 3.45 1.34 -3.95
N ALA A 120 3.38 1.99 -2.80
CA ALA A 120 2.82 3.34 -2.65
C ALA A 120 3.79 4.35 -2.02
N SER A 121 5.06 3.96 -1.85
CA SER A 121 6.12 4.83 -1.32
C SER A 121 6.69 5.74 -2.40
N ASN A 122 6.93 6.99 -2.05
CA ASN A 122 7.48 7.98 -2.99
C ASN A 122 9.03 7.99 -3.04
N PRO A 123 9.61 8.25 -4.22
CA PRO A 123 9.01 8.36 -5.55
C PRO A 123 8.52 6.99 -6.07
N VAL A 124 7.23 6.87 -6.39
CA VAL A 124 6.58 5.57 -6.64
C VAL A 124 7.26 4.77 -7.75
N ASP A 125 7.52 5.38 -8.90
CA ASP A 125 8.10 4.68 -10.04
C ASP A 125 9.49 4.12 -9.71
N LEU A 126 10.33 4.92 -9.05
CA LEU A 126 11.66 4.47 -8.64
C LEU A 126 11.59 3.36 -7.59
N MET A 127 10.70 3.50 -6.60
CA MET A 127 10.53 2.48 -5.55
C MET A 127 9.98 1.17 -6.13
N THR A 128 9.03 1.25 -7.06
CA THR A 128 8.49 0.09 -7.78
C THR A 128 9.57 -0.61 -8.59
N TYR A 129 10.42 0.16 -9.26
CA TYR A 129 11.57 -0.39 -9.99
C TYR A 129 12.55 -1.12 -9.06
N VAL A 130 12.86 -0.53 -7.90
CA VAL A 130 13.73 -1.17 -6.90
C VAL A 130 13.11 -2.49 -6.42
N VAL A 131 11.82 -2.52 -6.10
CA VAL A 131 11.13 -3.75 -5.68
C VAL A 131 11.22 -4.81 -6.79
N LYS A 132 10.98 -4.43 -8.04
CA LYS A 132 11.06 -5.35 -9.17
C LYS A 132 12.45 -5.95 -9.33
N GLU A 133 13.49 -5.13 -9.34
CA GLU A 133 14.87 -5.58 -9.51
C GLU A 133 15.35 -6.46 -8.35
N VAL A 134 15.04 -6.07 -7.11
CA VAL A 134 15.47 -6.79 -5.91
C VAL A 134 14.69 -8.10 -5.72
N SER A 135 13.40 -8.11 -5.99
CA SER A 135 12.56 -9.30 -5.82
C SER A 135 12.78 -10.34 -6.91
N GLY A 136 13.16 -9.93 -8.10
CA GLY A 136 13.23 -10.79 -9.28
C GLY A 136 11.84 -11.30 -9.76
N PHE A 137 10.76 -10.69 -9.28
CA PHE A 137 9.40 -11.07 -9.66
C PHE A 137 9.08 -10.60 -11.09
N ASP A 138 8.15 -11.30 -11.73
CA ASP A 138 7.58 -10.84 -13.00
C ASP A 138 6.92 -9.46 -12.83
N SER A 139 7.00 -8.63 -13.87
CA SER A 139 6.44 -7.27 -13.85
C SER A 139 4.93 -7.23 -13.57
N SER A 140 4.19 -8.29 -13.90
CA SER A 140 2.76 -8.40 -13.60
C SER A 140 2.46 -8.56 -12.09
N LYS A 141 3.48 -8.89 -11.30
CA LYS A 141 3.37 -9.06 -9.84
C LYS A 141 3.94 -7.90 -9.02
N VAL A 142 4.45 -6.86 -9.67
CA VAL A 142 4.99 -5.67 -8.99
C VAL A 142 4.28 -4.43 -9.52
N ILE A 143 3.38 -3.90 -8.72
CA ILE A 143 2.48 -2.81 -9.11
C ILE A 143 2.83 -1.57 -8.29
N GLY A 144 3.09 -0.46 -8.97
CA GLY A 144 3.16 0.85 -8.34
C GLY A 144 1.80 1.54 -8.36
N SER A 145 1.47 2.32 -7.34
CA SER A 145 0.25 3.13 -7.32
C SER A 145 0.24 4.21 -8.41
N GLY A 146 1.41 4.54 -8.96
CA GLY A 146 1.59 5.41 -10.12
C GLY A 146 0.92 6.77 -9.96
N THR A 147 0.22 7.20 -10.99
CA THR A 147 -0.45 8.49 -11.07
C THR A 147 -1.92 8.46 -10.62
N VAL A 148 -2.35 7.44 -9.85
CA VAL A 148 -3.75 7.31 -9.40
C VAL A 148 -4.21 8.57 -8.66
N LEU A 149 -3.38 9.11 -7.75
CA LEU A 149 -3.69 10.32 -6.99
C LEU A 149 -3.73 11.55 -7.90
N ASP A 150 -2.77 11.70 -8.81
CA ASP A 150 -2.70 12.85 -9.72
C ASP A 150 -3.86 12.83 -10.71
N THR A 151 -4.23 11.65 -11.20
CA THR A 151 -5.43 11.46 -12.01
C THR A 151 -6.70 11.86 -11.25
N ALA A 152 -6.83 11.47 -9.99
CA ALA A 152 -7.96 11.87 -9.16
C ALA A 152 -8.01 13.38 -8.95
N ARG A 153 -6.87 14.02 -8.70
CA ARG A 153 -6.76 15.48 -8.58
C ARG A 153 -7.14 16.20 -9.87
N LEU A 154 -6.61 15.72 -11.01
CA LEU A 154 -6.95 16.27 -12.32
C LEU A 154 -8.45 16.19 -12.58
N ARG A 155 -9.06 15.03 -12.34
CA ARG A 155 -10.49 14.82 -12.51
C ARG A 155 -11.31 15.76 -11.62
N TYR A 156 -10.91 15.94 -10.37
CA TYR A 156 -11.55 16.88 -9.46
C TYR A 156 -11.49 18.32 -9.98
N LEU A 157 -10.30 18.79 -10.41
CA LEU A 157 -10.11 20.14 -10.91
C LEU A 157 -10.87 20.39 -12.22
N LEU A 158 -10.86 19.43 -13.14
CA LEU A 158 -11.65 19.50 -14.36
C LEU A 158 -13.15 19.51 -14.07
N GLY A 159 -13.62 18.69 -13.12
CA GLY A 159 -15.01 18.69 -12.68
C GLY A 159 -15.44 20.06 -12.17
N LYS A 160 -14.60 20.68 -11.35
CA LYS A 160 -14.84 22.04 -10.84
C LYS A 160 -14.87 23.09 -11.96
N TYR A 161 -13.91 23.01 -12.88
CA TYR A 161 -13.80 23.95 -14.02
C TYR A 161 -14.97 23.81 -14.99
N LEU A 162 -15.34 22.58 -15.34
CA LEU A 162 -16.41 22.28 -16.31
C LEU A 162 -17.80 22.23 -15.67
N LYS A 163 -17.90 22.45 -14.34
CA LYS A 163 -19.14 22.26 -13.55
C LYS A 163 -19.76 20.88 -13.79
N ALA A 164 -18.92 19.86 -13.93
CA ALA A 164 -19.29 18.47 -14.21
C ALA A 164 -18.94 17.56 -13.02
N VAL A 165 -19.62 16.43 -12.91
CA VAL A 165 -19.36 15.43 -11.86
C VAL A 165 -18.11 14.61 -12.23
N SER A 166 -17.04 14.75 -11.45
CA SER A 166 -15.72 14.18 -11.77
C SER A 166 -15.68 12.64 -11.82
N TYR A 167 -16.54 11.95 -11.08
CA TYR A 167 -16.59 10.49 -11.03
C TYR A 167 -17.49 9.86 -12.11
N THR A 168 -18.41 10.61 -12.70
CA THR A 168 -19.31 10.12 -13.75
C THR A 168 -18.99 10.65 -15.14
N HIS A 169 -18.64 11.93 -15.27
CA HIS A 169 -18.44 12.58 -16.57
C HIS A 169 -16.99 12.63 -17.03
N LEU A 170 -16.02 12.55 -16.09
CA LEU A 170 -14.59 12.63 -16.39
C LEU A 170 -13.94 11.25 -16.19
N ARG A 171 -14.03 10.39 -17.20
CA ARG A 171 -13.31 9.11 -17.22
C ARG A 171 -12.15 9.19 -18.21
N ALA A 172 -11.01 8.56 -17.86
CA ALA A 172 -9.96 8.31 -18.83
C ALA A 172 -10.48 7.34 -19.90
N HIS A 173 -10.02 7.50 -21.13
CA HIS A 173 -10.48 6.70 -22.29
C HIS A 173 -10.26 5.20 -22.06
N GLU A 174 -9.22 4.84 -21.32
CA GLU A 174 -8.84 3.47 -21.02
C GLU A 174 -9.72 2.79 -19.95
N THR A 175 -10.41 3.58 -19.11
CA THR A 175 -11.31 3.06 -18.07
C THR A 175 -12.77 2.93 -18.55
N GLY A 176 -13.06 3.30 -19.77
CA GLY A 176 -14.37 3.20 -20.40
C GLY A 176 -14.68 1.83 -21.02
N ARG A 177 -13.81 0.83 -20.85
CA ARG A 177 -14.10 -0.54 -21.26
C ARG A 177 -14.95 -1.24 -20.21
N ASN A 178 -16.14 -1.57 -20.61
CA ASN A 178 -17.04 -2.49 -19.92
C ASN A 178 -16.41 -3.89 -19.82
#